data_37eabe40df224dde8eb439d1b7b46669
#
_entry.id   37eabe40df224dde8eb439d1b7b46669
#
_cell.length_a   1.000
_cell.length_b   1.000
_cell.length_c   1.000
_cell.angle_alpha   90.00
_cell.angle_beta   90.00
_cell.angle_gamma   90.00
#
_symmetry.space_group_name_H-M   'P 1'
#
loop_
_entity.id
_entity.type
_entity.pdbx_description
1 polymer ?
#
loop_
_entity_poly.entity_id
_entity_poly.type
_entity_poly.pdbx_seq_one_letter_code
_entity_poly.pdbx_strand_id
1 'polypeptide(L)'
;MTAPLCTPDLWTTELVKARLAEAADTLRRLPSARIRARLTAWPDVVQSAATAYGYEAARTRPAAPSPEAISRMDETLGWLFWVENDGRRLLWARAMGVPWRRLEDLDGRSHVTLKRAHDRLLDEIARRLNGK
;
A
#
# COMPACT_ATOMS: atom_id res chain seq x y z
N MET A 1 3.45 26.27 -1.28
CA MET A 1 2.51 25.67 -1.10
C MET A 1 2.53 24.36 -1.40
N THR A 2 2.86 23.63 -1.37
CA THR A 2 2.77 22.48 -1.70
C THR A 2 1.84 21.83 -1.05
N ALA A 3 0.90 21.65 -1.53
CA ALA A 3 -0.02 20.80 -0.98
C ALA A 3 0.67 19.50 -0.75
N PRO A 4 0.70 19.03 0.46
CA PRO A 4 1.28 17.74 0.75
C PRO A 4 0.59 16.63 -0.02
N LEU A 5 -0.68 16.85 -0.39
CA LEU A 5 -1.41 15.90 -1.19
C LEU A 5 -1.46 16.34 -2.64
N CYS A 6 -0.42 17.04 -3.07
CA CYS A 6 -0.35 17.52 -4.42
C CYS A 6 -0.51 16.37 -5.41
N THR A 7 -1.48 16.51 -6.30
CA THR A 7 -1.76 15.50 -7.30
C THR A 7 -0.93 15.79 -8.54
N PRO A 8 -0.24 14.82 -9.08
CA PRO A 8 0.50 15.05 -10.31
C PRO A 8 -0.46 15.26 -11.49
N ASP A 9 0.00 15.93 -12.52
CA ASP A 9 -0.82 16.16 -13.71
C ASP A 9 -1.19 14.83 -14.35
N LEU A 10 -0.29 13.88 -14.32
CA LEU A 10 -0.54 12.57 -14.91
C LEU A 10 0.02 11.49 -14.00
N TRP A 11 -0.82 10.56 -13.62
CA TRP A 11 -0.39 9.41 -12.83
C TRP A 11 0.24 8.37 -13.73
N THR A 12 1.38 7.83 -13.30
CA THR A 12 2.07 6.76 -14.01
C THR A 12 2.13 5.55 -13.10
N THR A 13 2.45 4.39 -13.67
CA THR A 13 2.61 3.17 -12.86
C THR A 13 3.70 3.35 -11.81
N GLU A 14 4.76 4.09 -12.14
CA GLU A 14 5.84 4.34 -11.19
C GLU A 14 5.38 5.17 -10.00
N LEU A 15 4.55 6.18 -10.25
CA LEU A 15 4.00 6.99 -9.17
C LEU A 15 3.05 6.20 -8.29
N VAL A 16 2.21 5.36 -8.88
CA VAL A 16 1.31 4.50 -8.11
C VAL A 16 2.11 3.55 -7.24
N LYS A 17 3.13 2.93 -7.82
CA LYS A 17 4.00 2.00 -7.10
C LYS A 17 4.69 2.72 -5.93
N ALA A 18 5.21 3.91 -6.16
CA ALA A 18 5.87 4.69 -5.12
C ALA A 18 4.90 5.06 -3.99
N ARG A 19 3.67 5.41 -4.33
CA ARG A 19 2.67 5.75 -3.32
C ARG A 19 2.28 4.54 -2.47
N LEU A 20 2.21 3.36 -3.09
CA LEU A 20 1.92 2.12 -2.35
C LEU A 20 3.06 1.78 -1.40
N ALA A 21 4.31 1.92 -1.86
CA ALA A 21 5.47 1.67 -1.02
C ALA A 21 5.53 2.64 0.16
N GLU A 22 5.23 3.92 -0.10
CA GLU A 22 5.17 4.92 0.95
C GLU A 22 4.08 4.59 1.97
N ALA A 23 2.92 4.13 1.49
CA ALA A 23 1.82 3.77 2.38
C ALA A 23 2.22 2.63 3.32
N ALA A 24 2.91 1.63 2.80
CA ALA A 24 3.37 0.51 3.62
C ALA A 24 4.40 0.97 4.67
N ASP A 25 5.31 1.86 4.27
CA ASP A 25 6.30 2.40 5.18
C ASP A 25 5.64 3.26 6.27
N THR A 26 4.68 4.10 5.88
CA THR A 26 3.94 4.94 6.82
C THR A 26 3.19 4.09 7.83
N LEU A 27 2.54 3.02 7.37
CA LEU A 27 1.82 2.12 8.26
C LEU A 27 2.74 1.53 9.33
N ARG A 28 3.94 1.15 8.92
CA ARG A 28 4.91 0.56 9.83
C ARG A 28 5.32 1.52 10.94
N ARG A 29 5.27 2.82 10.66
CA ARG A 29 5.66 3.85 11.61
C ARG A 29 4.50 4.39 12.43
N LEU A 30 3.27 3.98 12.12
CA LEU A 30 2.10 4.56 12.73
C LEU A 30 1.94 4.11 14.19
N PRO A 31 1.68 5.02 15.13
CA PRO A 31 1.43 4.63 16.52
C PRO A 31 0.18 3.77 16.66
N SER A 32 0.18 2.86 17.62
CA SER A 32 -0.93 1.91 17.80
C SER A 32 -2.30 2.56 17.96
N ALA A 33 -2.37 3.68 18.64
CA ALA A 33 -3.64 4.38 18.82
C ALA A 33 -4.21 4.85 17.48
N ARG A 34 -3.35 5.31 16.58
CA ARG A 34 -3.77 5.77 15.27
C ARG A 34 -4.18 4.62 14.36
N ILE A 35 -3.52 3.48 14.51
CA ILE A 35 -3.88 2.27 13.79
C ILE A 35 -5.31 1.89 14.17
N ARG A 36 -5.61 1.82 15.47
CA ARG A 36 -6.96 1.44 15.93
C ARG A 36 -8.05 2.37 15.41
N ALA A 37 -7.74 3.66 15.35
CA ALA A 37 -8.72 4.64 14.91
C ALA A 37 -9.11 4.48 13.44
N ARG A 38 -8.24 3.87 12.63
CA ARG A 38 -8.44 3.76 11.19
C ARG A 38 -8.74 2.37 10.68
N LEU A 39 -8.58 1.39 11.54
CA LEU A 39 -8.50 -0.02 11.11
C LEU A 39 -9.68 -0.47 10.26
N THR A 40 -10.89 -0.10 10.62
CA THR A 40 -12.07 -0.57 9.92
C THR A 40 -12.25 0.03 8.53
N ALA A 41 -11.52 1.11 8.23
CA ALA A 41 -11.59 1.75 6.92
C ALA A 41 -10.65 1.11 5.91
N TRP A 42 -9.79 0.20 6.34
CA TRP A 42 -8.76 -0.38 5.48
C TRP A 42 -9.16 -1.77 4.96
N PRO A 43 -8.59 -2.19 3.82
CA PRO A 43 -8.79 -3.57 3.35
C PRO A 43 -8.29 -4.59 4.37
N ASP A 44 -8.85 -5.78 4.36
CA ASP A 44 -8.49 -6.84 5.31
C ASP A 44 -7.00 -7.17 5.33
N VAL A 45 -6.36 -7.19 4.18
CA VAL A 45 -4.93 -7.52 4.11
C VAL A 45 -4.10 -6.47 4.85
N VAL A 46 -4.52 -5.21 4.78
CA VAL A 46 -3.83 -4.12 5.48
C VAL A 46 -4.14 -4.17 6.96
N GLN A 47 -5.38 -4.52 7.35
CA GLN A 47 -5.75 -4.67 8.75
C GLN A 47 -4.87 -5.71 9.43
N SER A 48 -4.64 -6.84 8.77
CA SER A 48 -3.78 -7.90 9.31
C SER A 48 -2.36 -7.42 9.53
N ALA A 49 -1.80 -6.70 8.56
CA ALA A 49 -0.45 -6.15 8.69
C ALA A 49 -0.38 -5.13 9.81
N ALA A 50 -1.38 -4.26 9.91
CA ALA A 50 -1.42 -3.22 10.93
C ALA A 50 -1.48 -3.83 12.33
N THR A 51 -2.27 -4.88 12.50
CA THR A 51 -2.37 -5.56 13.79
C THR A 51 -1.02 -6.15 14.21
N ALA A 52 -0.33 -6.78 13.27
CA ALA A 52 0.99 -7.34 13.55
C ALA A 52 1.98 -6.25 13.97
N TYR A 53 2.00 -5.13 13.25
CA TYR A 53 2.90 -4.02 13.58
C TYR A 53 2.54 -3.40 14.94
N GLY A 54 1.26 -3.20 15.19
CA GLY A 54 0.81 -2.60 16.43
C GLY A 54 1.18 -3.40 17.65
N TYR A 55 1.21 -4.73 17.49
CA TYR A 55 1.54 -5.62 18.56
C TYR A 55 3.02 -5.64 18.82
N GLU A 56 3.80 -5.47 17.76
CA GLU A 56 5.17 -5.67 17.84
C GLU A 56 5.93 -4.66 18.53
N ALA A 57 5.72 -3.72 18.96
CA ALA A 57 6.59 -3.01 19.77
C ALA A 57 6.81 -1.62 19.48
N ALA A 58 6.14 -0.90 20.21
CA ALA A 58 6.30 0.52 20.20
C ALA A 58 7.75 0.95 20.43
N ARG A 59 8.49 0.20 21.19
CA ARG A 59 9.85 0.62 21.56
C ARG A 59 10.86 0.58 20.42
N THR A 60 10.59 -0.17 19.37
CA THR A 60 11.50 -0.24 18.23
C THR A 60 11.01 0.55 17.04
N ARG A 61 9.92 1.29 17.19
CA ARG A 61 9.37 2.03 16.07
C ARG A 61 10.19 3.23 15.72
N PRO A 62 10.33 3.51 14.41
CA PRO A 62 10.91 4.76 13.95
C PRO A 62 10.00 5.94 14.33
N ALA A 63 10.47 7.14 14.07
CA ALA A 63 9.69 8.34 14.32
C ALA A 63 8.32 8.28 13.64
N ALA A 64 7.33 8.85 14.30
CA ALA A 64 5.98 8.88 13.75
C ALA A 64 5.94 9.65 12.44
N PRO A 65 5.11 9.21 11.48
CA PRO A 65 4.99 9.93 10.21
C PRO A 65 4.27 11.25 10.37
N SER A 66 4.48 12.14 9.41
CA SER A 66 3.79 13.43 9.39
C SER A 66 2.31 13.26 9.10
N PRO A 67 1.48 14.24 9.46
CA PRO A 67 0.05 14.17 9.11
C PRO A 67 -0.17 14.06 7.61
N GLU A 68 0.67 14.68 6.81
CA GLU A 68 0.58 14.62 5.34
C GLU A 68 0.84 13.21 4.84
N ALA A 69 1.84 12.55 5.41
CA ALA A 69 2.13 11.16 5.04
C ALA A 69 0.97 10.24 5.40
N ILE A 70 0.34 10.47 6.56
CA ILE A 70 -0.81 9.68 6.98
C ILE A 70 -1.99 9.90 6.02
N SER A 71 -2.22 11.13 5.60
CA SER A 71 -3.28 11.44 4.64
C SER A 71 -3.05 10.78 3.30
N ARG A 72 -1.80 10.80 2.81
CA ARG A 72 -1.46 10.10 1.57
C ARG A 72 -1.65 8.60 1.71
N MET A 73 -1.30 8.05 2.88
CA MET A 73 -1.51 6.64 3.14
C MET A 73 -2.98 6.28 3.05
N ASP A 74 -3.84 7.03 3.73
CA ASP A 74 -5.28 6.76 3.72
C ASP A 74 -5.84 6.83 2.29
N GLU A 75 -5.42 7.80 1.51
CA GLU A 75 -5.83 7.93 0.13
C GLU A 75 -5.38 6.72 -0.70
N THR A 76 -4.11 6.35 -0.55
CA THR A 76 -3.54 5.24 -1.31
C THR A 76 -4.21 3.92 -0.98
N LEU A 77 -4.50 3.68 0.30
CA LEU A 77 -5.16 2.44 0.72
C LEU A 77 -6.56 2.34 0.13
N GLY A 78 -7.20 3.47 -0.11
CA GLY A 78 -8.51 3.49 -0.77
C GLY A 78 -8.47 2.94 -2.19
N TRP A 79 -7.34 3.09 -2.88
CA TRP A 79 -7.19 2.58 -4.25
C TRP A 79 -7.25 1.06 -4.29
N LEU A 80 -6.88 0.39 -3.21
CA LEU A 80 -6.89 -1.07 -3.15
C LEU A 80 -8.30 -1.65 -3.23
N PHE A 81 -9.31 -0.84 -2.89
CA PHE A 81 -10.69 -1.29 -3.02
C PHE A 81 -11.15 -1.35 -4.47
N TRP A 82 -10.38 -0.77 -5.41
CA TRP A 82 -10.73 -0.79 -6.83
C TRP A 82 -10.37 -2.11 -7.51
N VAL A 83 -9.59 -2.95 -6.85
CA VAL A 83 -9.15 -4.23 -7.41
C VAL A 83 -9.67 -5.39 -6.58
N GLU A 84 -9.65 -6.59 -7.15
CA GLU A 84 -10.11 -7.79 -6.47
C GLU A 84 -9.17 -8.21 -5.36
N ASN A 85 -9.65 -9.08 -4.48
CA ASN A 85 -8.86 -9.55 -3.35
C ASN A 85 -7.48 -10.08 -3.70
N ASP A 86 -7.37 -10.89 -4.73
CA ASP A 86 -6.07 -11.44 -5.12
C ASP A 86 -5.12 -10.33 -5.56
N GLY A 87 -5.66 -9.35 -6.29
CA GLY A 87 -4.87 -8.20 -6.72
C GLY A 87 -4.44 -7.34 -5.55
N ARG A 88 -5.32 -7.14 -4.58
CA ARG A 88 -4.99 -6.38 -3.36
C ARG A 88 -3.84 -7.03 -2.62
N ARG A 89 -3.89 -8.35 -2.46
CA ARG A 89 -2.83 -9.07 -1.75
C ARG A 89 -1.50 -8.94 -2.47
N LEU A 90 -1.53 -9.06 -3.80
CA LEU A 90 -0.32 -8.95 -4.59
C LEU A 90 0.28 -7.55 -4.49
N LEU A 91 -0.54 -6.53 -4.70
CA LEU A 91 -0.10 -5.14 -4.62
C LEU A 91 0.46 -4.81 -3.25
N TRP A 92 -0.25 -5.22 -2.20
CA TRP A 92 0.16 -4.91 -0.84
C TRP A 92 1.44 -5.66 -0.45
N ALA A 93 1.53 -6.93 -0.81
CA ALA A 93 2.73 -7.72 -0.51
C ALA A 93 3.96 -7.09 -1.16
N ARG A 94 3.84 -6.64 -2.42
CA ARG A 94 4.96 -5.97 -3.08
C ARG A 94 5.27 -4.63 -2.44
N ALA A 95 4.25 -3.89 -2.01
CA ALA A 95 4.44 -2.62 -1.33
C ALA A 95 5.22 -2.82 -0.02
N MET A 96 4.99 -3.93 0.65
CA MET A 96 5.70 -4.27 1.88
C MET A 96 7.11 -4.82 1.63
N GLY A 97 7.48 -4.98 0.38
CA GLY A 97 8.82 -5.43 0.04
C GLY A 97 9.00 -6.94 -0.05
N VAL A 98 7.92 -7.70 -0.12
CA VAL A 98 8.04 -9.16 -0.24
C VAL A 98 8.66 -9.49 -1.60
N PRO A 99 9.76 -10.28 -1.63
CA PRO A 99 10.43 -10.59 -2.90
C PRO A 99 9.55 -11.47 -3.79
N TRP A 100 9.77 -11.34 -5.10
CA TRP A 100 9.01 -12.14 -6.06
C TRP A 100 9.16 -13.64 -5.82
N ARG A 101 10.32 -14.10 -5.42
CA ARG A 101 10.57 -15.51 -5.14
C ARG A 101 9.65 -16.03 -4.05
N ARG A 102 9.47 -15.24 -2.98
CA ARG A 102 8.59 -15.64 -1.90
C ARG A 102 7.15 -15.63 -2.33
N LEU A 103 6.77 -14.68 -3.19
CA LEU A 103 5.42 -14.64 -3.72
C LEU A 103 5.11 -15.84 -4.58
N GLU A 104 6.09 -16.34 -5.34
CA GLU A 104 5.93 -17.60 -6.09
C GLU A 104 5.59 -18.74 -5.15
N ASP A 105 6.33 -18.84 -4.06
CA ASP A 105 6.14 -19.92 -3.10
C ASP A 105 4.76 -19.87 -2.46
N LEU A 106 4.29 -18.67 -2.15
CA LEU A 106 3.00 -18.50 -1.48
C LEU A 106 1.81 -18.63 -2.43
N ASP A 107 1.97 -18.18 -3.66
CA ASP A 107 0.87 -18.13 -4.62
C ASP A 107 0.79 -19.32 -5.54
N GLY A 108 1.94 -19.89 -5.90
CA GLY A 108 2.01 -21.02 -6.83
C GLY A 108 2.21 -20.63 -8.29
N ARG A 109 1.98 -19.37 -8.65
CA ARG A 109 2.24 -18.91 -10.02
C ARG A 109 3.68 -18.45 -10.13
N SER A 110 4.24 -18.48 -11.36
CA SER A 110 5.62 -18.06 -11.57
C SER A 110 5.75 -16.56 -11.34
N HIS A 111 6.96 -16.11 -11.00
CA HIS A 111 7.21 -14.68 -10.78
C HIS A 111 6.94 -13.86 -12.04
N VAL A 112 7.14 -14.44 -13.22
CA VAL A 112 6.85 -13.73 -14.47
C VAL A 112 5.36 -13.43 -14.59
N THR A 113 4.52 -14.42 -14.29
CA THR A 113 3.08 -14.25 -14.31
C THR A 113 2.62 -13.25 -13.26
N LEU A 114 3.17 -13.34 -12.04
CA LEU A 114 2.85 -12.43 -10.96
C LEU A 114 3.27 -11.00 -11.28
N LYS A 115 4.44 -10.84 -11.88
CA LYS A 115 4.93 -9.52 -12.25
C LYS A 115 4.05 -8.86 -13.30
N ARG A 116 3.61 -9.64 -14.29
CA ARG A 116 2.70 -9.13 -15.31
C ARG A 116 1.36 -8.70 -14.71
N ALA A 117 0.84 -9.50 -13.78
CA ALA A 117 -0.39 -9.17 -13.10
C ALA A 117 -0.23 -7.90 -12.28
N HIS A 118 0.88 -7.77 -11.58
CA HIS A 118 1.19 -6.60 -10.77
C HIS A 118 1.26 -5.33 -11.65
N ASP A 119 1.97 -5.41 -12.76
CA ASP A 119 2.11 -4.26 -13.67
C ASP A 119 0.76 -3.86 -14.27
N ARG A 120 -0.07 -4.83 -14.59
CA ARG A 120 -1.41 -4.57 -15.12
C ARG A 120 -2.29 -3.86 -14.09
N LEU A 121 -2.20 -4.28 -12.83
CA LEU A 121 -2.96 -3.65 -11.76
C LEU A 121 -2.49 -2.22 -11.51
N LEU A 122 -1.19 -1.98 -11.55
CA LEU A 122 -0.66 -0.62 -11.40
C LEU A 122 -1.15 0.26 -12.53
N ASP A 123 -1.16 -0.25 -13.75
CA ASP A 123 -1.63 0.50 -14.91
C ASP A 123 -3.12 0.82 -14.79
N GLU A 124 -3.90 -0.14 -14.32
CA GLU A 124 -5.33 0.05 -14.12
C GLU A 124 -5.60 1.15 -13.10
N ILE A 125 -4.90 1.15 -11.99
CA ILE A 125 -5.04 2.17 -10.98
C ILE A 125 -4.64 3.54 -11.54
N ALA A 126 -3.52 3.58 -12.26
CA ALA A 126 -3.05 4.84 -12.85
C ALA A 126 -4.08 5.40 -13.83
N ARG A 127 -4.65 4.56 -14.67
CA ARG A 127 -5.67 5.01 -15.62
C ARG A 127 -6.90 5.54 -14.90
N ARG A 128 -7.30 4.87 -13.85
CA ARG A 128 -8.46 5.30 -13.08
C ARG A 128 -8.21 6.65 -12.41
N LEU A 129 -7.01 6.86 -11.89
CA LEU A 129 -6.64 8.14 -11.30
C LEU A 129 -6.59 9.25 -12.33
N ASN A 130 -6.27 8.93 -13.57
CA ASN A 130 -6.24 9.90 -14.65
C ASN A 130 -7.63 10.16 -15.28
N GLY A 131 -8.65 9.52 -14.72
CA GLY A 131 -10.02 9.72 -15.21
C GLY A 131 -10.41 8.87 -16.40
N LYS A 132 -9.72 7.75 -16.59
CA LYS A 132 -10.00 6.91 -17.76
C LYS A 132 -10.57 5.54 -17.41
#